data_b75e2ce17d8546f7cc49b32f7e48d148
#
_entry.id   b75e2ce17d8546f7cc49b32f7e48d148
#
_cell.length_a   1.000
_cell.length_b   1.000
_cell.length_c   1.000
_cell.angle_alpha   90.00
_cell.angle_beta   90.00
_cell.angle_gamma   90.00
#
_symmetry.space_group_name_H-M   'P 1'
#
loop_
_entity.id
_entity.type
_entity.pdbx_description
1 polymer ?
#
loop_
_entity_poly.entity_id
_entity_poly.type
_entity_poly.pdbx_seq_one_letter_code
_entity_poly.pdbx_strand_id
1 'polypeptide(L)'
;MLRELCALPGSDASPFLFPSPSREGYMSNNTMLYALYRIGYHGRATVHGFRSTVSTALNEMGFRPDVIERQLAHQEQNAVRAAYNRAEYLNERRAMMKRWADHLDVIAGENIVPYKSNDGKLRSL
;
A
#
# COMPACT_ATOMS: atom_id res chain seq x y z
N MET A 1 0.14 9.83 -9.86
CA MET A 1 0.79 9.25 -8.66
C MET A 1 2.30 9.01 -8.83
N LEU A 2 2.82 8.05 -9.64
CA LEU A 2 4.29 7.89 -9.76
C LEU A 2 4.99 9.14 -10.32
N ARG A 3 4.43 9.80 -11.34
CA ARG A 3 4.97 11.06 -11.89
C ARG A 3 4.96 12.20 -10.87
N GLU A 4 3.97 12.26 -10.00
CA GLU A 4 3.87 13.24 -8.92
C GLU A 4 4.92 12.98 -7.85
N LEU A 5 5.18 11.71 -7.52
CA LEU A 5 6.28 11.32 -6.62
C LEU A 5 7.65 11.73 -7.18
N CYS A 6 7.86 11.54 -8.50
CA CYS A 6 9.10 11.98 -9.17
C CYS A 6 9.22 13.51 -9.24
N ALA A 7 8.14 14.26 -9.07
CA ALA A 7 8.16 15.72 -9.06
C ALA A 7 8.37 16.33 -7.66
N LEU A 8 8.47 15.50 -6.62
CA LEU A 8 8.74 16.00 -5.26
C LEU A 8 10.15 16.59 -5.17
N PRO A 9 10.33 17.67 -4.39
CA PRO A 9 11.67 18.27 -4.19
C PRO A 9 12.68 17.24 -3.68
N GLY A 10 13.81 17.13 -4.35
CA GLY A 10 14.89 16.19 -4.00
C GLY A 10 14.78 14.80 -4.67
N SER A 11 13.74 14.53 -5.44
CA SER A 11 13.63 13.28 -6.21
C SER A 11 14.66 13.20 -7.35
N ASP A 12 15.05 14.34 -7.92
CA ASP A 12 16.03 14.42 -9.01
C ASP A 12 17.47 14.07 -8.57
N ALA A 13 17.74 14.13 -7.27
CA ALA A 13 19.05 13.85 -6.71
C ALA A 13 19.34 12.35 -6.49
N SER A 14 18.38 11.48 -6.75
CA SER A 14 18.50 10.05 -6.48
C SER A 14 17.91 9.19 -7.60
N PRO A 15 18.55 8.07 -7.95
CA PRO A 15 17.99 7.09 -8.88
C PRO A 15 16.85 6.28 -8.27
N PHE A 16 16.57 6.43 -6.97
CA PHE A 16 15.54 5.70 -6.25
C PHE A 16 14.27 6.53 -6.08
N LEU A 17 13.12 5.91 -6.28
CA LEU A 17 11.81 6.53 -6.08
C LEU A 17 11.57 6.92 -4.60
N PHE A 18 12.14 6.16 -3.68
CA PHE A 18 12.12 6.41 -2.24
C PHE A 18 13.56 6.51 -1.72
N PRO A 19 14.19 7.68 -1.87
CA PRO A 19 15.56 7.88 -1.42
C PRO A 19 15.65 7.89 0.10
N SER A 20 16.83 7.58 0.61
CA SER A 20 17.16 7.63 2.03
C SER A 20 18.59 8.14 2.22
N PRO A 21 18.90 8.87 3.31
CA PRO A 21 20.26 9.26 3.65
C PRO A 21 21.14 8.08 4.11
N SER A 22 20.62 6.85 4.11
CA SER A 22 21.38 5.64 4.41
C SER A 22 22.52 5.41 3.38
N ARG A 23 23.50 4.58 3.75
CA ARG A 23 24.62 4.21 2.85
C ARG A 23 24.13 3.63 1.52
N GLU A 24 23.05 2.88 1.53
CA GLU A 24 22.43 2.27 0.34
C GLU A 24 21.70 3.27 -0.55
N GLY A 25 21.38 4.47 -0.02
CA GLY A 25 20.68 5.53 -0.74
C GLY A 25 19.17 5.33 -0.90
N TYR A 26 18.61 4.23 -0.42
CA TYR A 26 17.17 3.93 -0.48
C TYR A 26 16.62 3.46 0.86
N MET A 27 15.30 3.48 0.99
CA MET A 27 14.59 3.07 2.20
C MET A 27 14.80 1.58 2.49
N SER A 28 15.15 1.26 3.74
CA SER A 28 15.30 -0.12 4.19
C SER A 28 13.94 -0.83 4.28
N ASN A 29 13.96 -2.17 4.23
CA ASN A 29 12.77 -3.01 4.39
C ASN A 29 12.02 -2.76 5.71
N ASN A 30 12.72 -2.27 6.74
CA ASN A 30 12.16 -2.01 8.06
C ASN A 30 11.60 -0.58 8.21
N THR A 31 11.82 0.31 7.25
CA THR A 31 11.44 1.72 7.38
C THR A 31 9.95 1.90 7.68
N MET A 32 9.08 1.19 6.96
CA MET A 32 7.63 1.24 7.19
C MET A 32 7.24 0.65 8.55
N LEU A 33 7.90 -0.41 8.99
CA LEU A 33 7.66 -1.02 10.30
C LEU A 33 8.02 -0.05 11.43
N TYR A 34 9.17 0.61 11.35
CA TYR A 34 9.56 1.63 12.33
C TYR A 34 8.67 2.87 12.28
N ALA A 35 8.13 3.23 11.11
CA ALA A 35 7.14 4.29 11.01
C ALA A 35 5.87 3.95 11.81
N LEU A 36 5.35 2.71 11.67
CA LEU A 36 4.23 2.22 12.48
C LEU A 36 4.53 2.25 13.98
N TYR A 37 5.73 1.88 14.39
CA TYR A 37 6.13 1.92 15.81
C TYR A 37 6.13 3.34 16.36
N ARG A 38 6.64 4.33 15.60
CA ARG A 38 6.67 5.73 16.00
C ARG A 38 5.28 6.34 16.20
N ILE A 39 4.28 5.88 15.44
CA ILE A 39 2.89 6.34 15.58
C ILE A 39 2.07 5.47 16.56
N GLY A 40 2.73 4.62 17.36
CA GLY A 40 2.10 3.88 18.46
C GLY A 40 1.51 2.52 18.10
N TYR A 41 1.82 1.97 16.93
CA TYR A 41 1.32 0.66 16.50
C TYR A 41 2.28 -0.49 16.77
N HIS A 42 3.28 -0.30 17.62
CA HIS A 42 4.18 -1.38 18.04
C HIS A 42 3.41 -2.57 18.63
N GLY A 43 3.62 -3.78 18.11
CA GLY A 43 2.90 -4.98 18.53
C GLY A 43 1.42 -5.06 18.12
N ARG A 44 0.86 -4.02 17.49
CA ARG A 44 -0.56 -3.95 17.08
C ARG A 44 -0.76 -4.10 15.58
N ALA A 45 0.19 -3.65 14.78
CA ALA A 45 0.13 -3.74 13.34
C ALA A 45 1.51 -4.07 12.74
N THR A 46 1.51 -4.76 11.63
CA THR A 46 2.69 -5.05 10.82
C THR A 46 2.43 -4.67 9.36
N VAL A 47 3.49 -4.38 8.61
CA VAL A 47 3.37 -4.09 7.17
C VAL A 47 2.72 -5.27 6.42
N HIS A 48 3.05 -6.50 6.81
CA HIS A 48 2.42 -7.70 6.24
C HIS A 48 0.94 -7.84 6.63
N GLY A 49 0.57 -7.43 7.84
CA GLY A 49 -0.81 -7.44 8.32
C GLY A 49 -1.76 -6.61 7.44
N PHE A 50 -1.30 -5.47 6.92
CA PHE A 50 -2.10 -4.67 5.97
C PHE A 50 -2.46 -5.45 4.71
N ARG A 51 -1.53 -6.25 4.18
CA ARG A 51 -1.80 -7.10 3.01
C ARG A 51 -2.91 -8.11 3.31
N SER A 52 -2.87 -8.77 4.47
CA SER A 52 -3.90 -9.72 4.90
C SER A 52 -5.24 -9.03 5.09
N THR A 53 -5.27 -7.85 5.69
CA THR A 53 -6.48 -7.04 5.85
C THR A 53 -7.11 -6.69 4.50
N VAL A 54 -6.30 -6.20 3.54
CA VAL A 54 -6.78 -5.89 2.19
C VAL A 54 -7.33 -7.14 1.50
N SER A 55 -6.62 -8.26 1.57
CA SER A 55 -7.08 -9.52 0.98
C SER A 55 -8.44 -9.95 1.54
N THR A 56 -8.59 -9.94 2.87
CA THR A 56 -9.86 -10.30 3.52
C THR A 56 -10.98 -9.38 3.10
N ALA A 57 -10.79 -8.06 3.20
CA ALA A 57 -11.81 -7.08 2.86
C ALA A 57 -12.25 -7.17 1.39
N LEU A 58 -11.32 -7.36 0.46
CA LEU A 58 -11.65 -7.51 -0.96
C LEU A 58 -12.44 -8.81 -1.24
N ASN A 59 -12.14 -9.90 -0.54
CA ASN A 59 -12.94 -11.13 -0.61
C ASN A 59 -14.36 -10.91 -0.07
N GLU A 60 -14.51 -10.20 1.07
CA GLU A 60 -15.82 -9.86 1.64
C GLU A 60 -16.63 -8.91 0.75
N MET A 61 -15.95 -8.04 -0.01
CA MET A 61 -16.58 -7.20 -1.04
C MET A 61 -17.02 -7.99 -2.29
N GLY A 62 -16.76 -9.30 -2.35
CA GLY A 62 -17.19 -10.19 -3.43
C GLY A 62 -16.31 -10.16 -4.67
N PHE A 63 -15.08 -9.67 -4.58
CA PHE A 63 -14.14 -9.75 -5.71
C PHE A 63 -13.60 -11.18 -5.88
N ARG A 64 -13.28 -11.53 -7.11
CA ARG A 64 -12.74 -12.85 -7.46
C ARG A 64 -11.37 -13.07 -6.81
N PRO A 65 -11.13 -14.23 -6.16
CA PRO A 65 -9.86 -14.51 -5.49
C PRO A 65 -8.64 -14.42 -6.41
N ASP A 66 -8.75 -14.90 -7.67
CA ASP A 66 -7.64 -14.86 -8.63
C ASP A 66 -7.25 -13.43 -9.05
N VAL A 67 -8.21 -12.50 -9.07
CA VAL A 67 -7.96 -11.07 -9.31
C VAL A 67 -7.23 -10.44 -8.11
N ILE A 68 -7.66 -10.78 -6.89
CA ILE A 68 -7.05 -10.33 -5.64
C ILE A 68 -5.61 -10.85 -5.55
N GLU A 69 -5.40 -12.15 -5.73
CA GLU A 69 -4.07 -12.78 -5.70
C GLU A 69 -3.12 -12.15 -6.72
N ARG A 70 -3.62 -11.90 -7.94
CA ARG A 70 -2.83 -11.23 -8.97
C ARG A 70 -2.47 -9.78 -8.59
N GLN A 71 -3.38 -9.04 -7.96
CA GLN A 71 -3.12 -7.69 -7.49
C GLN A 71 -2.10 -7.66 -6.36
N LEU A 72 -2.19 -8.60 -5.45
CA LEU A 72 -1.28 -8.72 -4.32
C LEU A 72 0.05 -9.39 -4.68
N ALA A 73 0.24 -9.80 -5.94
CA ALA A 73 1.43 -10.53 -6.40
C ALA A 73 1.75 -11.76 -5.53
N HIS A 74 0.71 -12.47 -5.06
CA HIS A 74 0.90 -13.76 -4.42
C HIS A 74 1.41 -14.76 -5.46
N GLN A 75 2.43 -15.52 -5.10
CA GLN A 75 2.89 -16.62 -5.93
C GLN A 75 1.83 -17.71 -5.90
N GLU A 76 1.35 -18.11 -7.10
CA GLU A 76 0.50 -19.27 -7.23
C GLU A 76 1.29 -20.50 -6.80
N GLN A 77 0.90 -21.10 -5.68
CA GLN A 77 1.56 -22.31 -5.15
C GLN A 77 1.32 -23.56 -6.01
N ASN A 78 0.27 -23.52 -6.83
CA ASN A 78 -0.02 -24.60 -7.76
C ASN A 78 0.69 -24.34 -9.10
N ALA A 79 1.78 -25.08 -9.36
CA ALA A 79 2.60 -24.95 -10.57
C ALA A 79 1.79 -25.15 -11.86
N VAL A 80 0.78 -26.01 -11.85
CA VAL A 80 -0.10 -26.27 -13.01
C VAL A 80 -0.96 -25.02 -13.26
N ARG A 81 -1.54 -24.45 -12.22
CA ARG A 81 -2.35 -23.23 -12.30
C ARG A 81 -1.52 -22.02 -12.73
N ALA A 82 -0.30 -21.89 -12.22
CA ALA A 82 0.64 -20.85 -12.61
C ALA A 82 1.00 -20.89 -14.10
N ALA A 83 1.15 -22.11 -14.67
CA ALA A 83 1.47 -22.30 -16.08
C ALA A 83 0.31 -21.90 -17.01
N TYR A 84 -0.94 -22.07 -16.59
CA TYR A 84 -2.12 -21.78 -17.40
C TYR A 84 -2.71 -20.39 -17.16
N ASN A 85 -2.55 -19.81 -15.98
CA ASN A 85 -3.14 -18.50 -15.65
C ASN A 85 -2.15 -17.34 -15.89
N ARG A 86 -1.99 -16.98 -17.17
CA ARG A 86 -1.19 -15.80 -17.58
C ARG A 86 -2.01 -14.51 -17.64
N ALA A 87 -3.29 -14.57 -17.33
CA ALA A 87 -4.17 -13.41 -17.38
C ALA A 87 -3.77 -12.35 -16.34
N GLU A 88 -3.73 -11.09 -16.75
CA GLU A 88 -3.38 -9.98 -15.87
C GLU A 88 -4.59 -9.29 -15.25
N TYR A 89 -5.80 -9.56 -15.71
CA TYR A 89 -7.08 -9.01 -15.22
C TYR A 89 -7.06 -7.50 -15.03
N LEU A 90 -6.38 -6.73 -15.89
CA LEU A 90 -6.11 -5.31 -15.67
C LEU A 90 -7.37 -4.47 -15.45
N ASN A 91 -8.43 -4.71 -16.20
CA ASN A 91 -9.69 -3.95 -16.05
C ASN A 91 -10.40 -4.27 -14.73
N GLU A 92 -10.47 -5.54 -14.35
CA GLU A 92 -11.06 -5.98 -13.09
C GLU A 92 -10.22 -5.47 -11.90
N ARG A 93 -8.90 -5.53 -11.98
CA ARG A 93 -7.99 -4.99 -10.97
C ARG A 93 -8.15 -3.49 -10.80
N ARG A 94 -8.28 -2.72 -11.89
CA ARG A 94 -8.54 -1.27 -11.82
C ARG A 94 -9.87 -0.95 -11.14
N ALA A 95 -10.93 -1.66 -11.49
CA ALA A 95 -12.25 -1.49 -10.87
C ALA A 95 -12.20 -1.84 -9.38
N MET A 96 -11.54 -2.95 -9.03
CA MET A 96 -11.32 -3.39 -7.66
C MET A 96 -10.55 -2.35 -6.84
N MET A 97 -9.43 -1.85 -7.34
CA MET A 97 -8.61 -0.86 -6.64
C MET A 97 -9.31 0.49 -6.49
N LYS A 98 -10.14 0.88 -7.47
CA LYS A 98 -10.97 2.07 -7.32
C LYS A 98 -11.98 1.88 -6.18
N ARG A 99 -12.71 0.77 -6.15
CA ARG A 99 -13.68 0.50 -5.09
C ARG A 99 -13.02 0.36 -3.72
N TRP A 100 -11.78 -0.17 -3.66
CA TRP A 100 -10.98 -0.18 -2.45
C TRP A 100 -10.63 1.23 -1.97
N ALA A 101 -10.21 2.12 -2.87
CA ALA A 101 -9.94 3.51 -2.52
C ALA A 101 -11.19 4.22 -1.99
N ASP A 102 -12.33 4.09 -2.69
CA ASP A 102 -13.61 4.66 -2.25
C ASP A 102 -14.01 4.14 -0.85
N HIS A 103 -13.75 2.87 -0.56
CA HIS A 103 -14.00 2.28 0.76
C HIS A 103 -13.11 2.87 1.86
N LEU A 104 -11.82 3.07 1.55
CA LEU A 104 -10.89 3.72 2.48
C LEU A 104 -11.28 5.17 2.76
N ASP A 105 -11.76 5.90 1.75
CA ASP A 105 -12.23 7.28 1.90
C ASP A 105 -13.44 7.36 2.83
N VAL A 106 -14.38 6.41 2.72
CA VAL A 106 -15.52 6.31 3.65
C VAL A 106 -15.06 6.06 5.08
N ILE A 107 -14.19 5.07 5.30
CA ILE A 107 -13.65 4.76 6.63
C ILE A 107 -12.86 5.95 7.21
N ALA A 108 -12.05 6.59 6.39
CA ALA A 108 -11.28 7.76 6.79
C ALA A 108 -12.20 8.95 7.13
N GLY A 109 -13.24 9.18 6.33
CA GLY A 109 -14.24 10.23 6.58
C GLY A 109 -15.01 10.04 7.88
N GLU A 110 -15.24 8.81 8.30
CA GLU A 110 -15.89 8.49 9.58
C GLU A 110 -14.95 8.67 10.80
N ASN A 111 -13.64 8.59 10.60
CA ASN A 111 -12.64 8.53 11.66
C ASN A 111 -11.46 9.50 11.49
N ILE A 112 -11.64 10.65 10.83
CA ILE A 112 -10.55 11.62 10.68
C ILE A 112 -10.21 12.20 12.07
N VAL A 113 -9.21 11.59 12.74
CA VAL A 113 -8.47 12.25 13.79
C VAL A 113 -7.41 13.12 13.10
N PRO A 114 -7.51 14.46 13.19
CA PRO A 114 -6.53 15.33 12.56
C PRO A 114 -5.12 14.99 13.07
N TYR A 115 -4.23 14.61 12.16
CA TYR A 115 -2.82 14.40 12.52
C TYR A 115 -2.20 15.73 12.94
N LYS A 116 -1.79 15.84 14.19
CA LYS A 116 -0.96 16.95 14.66
C LYS A 116 0.48 16.66 14.27
N SER A 117 1.01 17.43 13.33
CA SER A 117 2.44 17.43 13.06
C SER A 117 3.19 18.00 14.27
N ASN A 118 4.49 17.63 14.43
CA ASN A 118 5.34 18.12 15.53
C ASN A 118 5.50 19.65 15.57
N ASP A 119 5.12 20.37 14.52
CA ASP A 119 5.09 21.83 14.44
C ASP A 119 3.76 22.45 14.89
N GLY A 120 2.82 21.65 15.38
CA GLY A 120 1.52 22.08 15.91
C GLY A 120 0.52 22.56 14.85
N LYS A 121 0.85 22.48 13.56
CA LYS A 121 -0.06 22.89 12.48
C LYS A 121 -0.91 21.71 12.00
N LEU A 122 -2.24 21.90 12.02
CA LEU A 122 -3.19 21.02 11.34
C LEU A 122 -2.96 21.10 9.82
N ARG A 123 -2.53 20.01 9.20
CA ARG A 123 -2.56 19.87 7.74
C ARG A 123 -3.78 19.03 7.37
N SER A 124 -4.71 19.64 6.64
CA SER A 124 -5.71 18.90 5.88
C SER A 124 -4.99 18.15 4.76
N LEU A 125 -5.23 16.84 4.66
CA LEU A 125 -4.83 16.03 3.50
C LEU A 125 -5.63 16.45 2.27
#